data_24e95d51cde1d9abff495f923415c340
#
_entry.id   24e95d51cde1d9abff495f923415c340
#
_cell.length_a   1.000
_cell.length_b   1.000
_cell.length_c   1.000
_cell.angle_alpha   90.00
_cell.angle_beta   90.00
_cell.angle_gamma   90.00
#
_symmetry.space_group_name_H-M   'P 1'
#
loop_
_entity.id
_entity.type
_entity.pdbx_description
1 polymer ?
#
loop_
_entity_poly.entity_id
_entity_poly.type
_entity_poly.pdbx_seq_one_letter_code
_entity_poly.pdbx_strand_id
1 'polypeptide(L)'
;STAINLLSGSLRPNLGDWTIDSRDWLEIIESFPRGELRDYLTMVAEEGVKIAVKPQYIDKLPKIFDGKAMELLSRVDDRGELDYYAELLAIDHILDRTLGQLSGGELQRVAMAATLLKEADVYFFDEPSSYLDIHERMRVVRIIQDMVERGKRILVVEHDLAILDVLCDLLHVVYG
;
A
#
# COMPACT_ATOMS: atom_id res chain seq x y z
N SER A 1 -4.16 -5.25 6.46
CA SER A 1 -3.48 -6.40 7.11
C SER A 1 -2.68 -5.95 8.33
N THR A 2 -2.70 -6.74 9.41
CA THR A 2 -1.94 -6.44 10.64
C THR A 2 -0.42 -6.38 10.37
N ALA A 3 0.08 -7.27 9.51
CA ALA A 3 1.49 -7.29 9.13
C ALA A 3 1.93 -5.98 8.46
N ILE A 4 1.15 -5.48 7.50
CA ILE A 4 1.43 -4.18 6.85
C ILE A 4 1.42 -3.05 7.88
N ASN A 5 0.42 -3.01 8.76
CA ASN A 5 0.32 -1.95 9.75
C ASN A 5 1.51 -1.95 10.73
N LEU A 6 2.02 -3.13 11.11
CA LEU A 6 3.22 -3.25 11.92
C LEU A 6 4.46 -2.78 11.15
N LEU A 7 4.68 -3.31 9.95
CA LEU A 7 5.85 -2.99 9.13
C LEU A 7 5.87 -1.54 8.64
N SER A 8 4.70 -0.92 8.47
CA SER A 8 4.61 0.51 8.11
C SER A 8 4.70 1.46 9.32
N GLY A 9 4.82 0.93 10.53
CA GLY A 9 4.82 1.74 11.74
C GLY A 9 3.46 2.31 12.15
N SER A 10 2.40 1.99 11.40
CA SER A 10 1.03 2.47 11.71
C SER A 10 0.40 1.76 12.91
N LEU A 11 0.92 0.61 13.28
CA LEU A 11 0.51 -0.18 14.44
C LEU A 11 1.71 -0.46 15.33
N ARG A 12 1.58 -0.12 16.61
CA ARG A 12 2.53 -0.52 17.64
C ARG A 12 1.91 -1.64 18.47
N PRO A 13 2.47 -2.86 18.46
CA PRO A 13 1.90 -3.98 19.20
C PRO A 13 2.09 -3.82 20.71
N ASN A 14 1.16 -4.37 21.48
CA ASN A 14 1.25 -4.43 22.93
C ASN A 14 2.07 -5.63 23.46
N LEU A 15 2.62 -6.45 22.57
CA LEU A 15 3.43 -7.65 22.87
C LEU A 15 2.72 -8.65 23.80
N GLY A 16 1.38 -8.71 23.73
CA GLY A 16 0.56 -9.62 24.54
C GLY A 16 0.15 -9.07 25.91
N ASP A 17 0.48 -7.83 26.22
CA ASP A 17 0.04 -7.17 27.44
C ASP A 17 -1.34 -6.51 27.22
N TRP A 18 -2.38 -7.11 27.79
CA TRP A 18 -3.78 -6.67 27.66
C TRP A 18 -4.12 -5.39 28.39
N THR A 19 -3.21 -4.91 29.24
CA THR A 19 -3.44 -3.72 30.08
C THR A 19 -3.06 -2.43 29.40
N ILE A 20 -2.39 -2.52 28.25
CA ILE A 20 -1.93 -1.37 27.45
C ILE A 20 -2.34 -1.52 25.98
N ASP A 21 -2.61 -0.41 25.33
CA ASP A 21 -2.98 -0.38 23.90
C ASP A 21 -1.77 -0.61 23.01
N SER A 22 -0.62 -0.06 23.35
CA SER A 22 0.62 -0.19 22.57
C SER A 22 1.86 0.00 23.46
N ARG A 23 3.00 -0.53 23.00
CA ARG A 23 4.31 -0.31 23.63
C ARG A 23 5.12 0.76 22.90
N ASP A 24 6.16 1.26 23.58
CA ASP A 24 7.12 2.14 22.93
C ASP A 24 7.96 1.39 21.87
N TRP A 25 8.44 2.10 20.86
CA TRP A 25 9.23 1.50 19.78
C TRP A 25 10.50 0.80 20.30
N LEU A 26 11.14 1.34 21.31
CA LEU A 26 12.33 0.73 21.87
C LEU A 26 12.05 -0.67 22.44
N GLU A 27 10.97 -0.83 23.22
CA GLU A 27 10.54 -2.12 23.76
C GLU A 27 10.15 -3.10 22.66
N ILE A 28 9.45 -2.61 21.61
CA ILE A 28 9.07 -3.44 20.48
C ILE A 28 10.32 -3.96 19.75
N ILE A 29 11.26 -3.09 19.42
CA ILE A 29 12.49 -3.44 18.72
C ILE A 29 13.33 -4.41 19.53
N GLU A 30 13.45 -4.22 20.85
CA GLU A 30 14.21 -5.09 21.76
C GLU A 30 13.59 -6.49 21.89
N SER A 31 12.27 -6.62 21.69
CA SER A 31 11.57 -7.92 21.73
C SER A 31 11.92 -8.83 20.54
N PHE A 32 12.41 -8.28 19.44
CA PHE A 32 12.86 -9.05 18.30
C PHE A 32 14.33 -9.47 18.42
N PRO A 33 14.70 -10.67 17.95
CA PRO A 33 16.09 -11.07 17.86
C PRO A 33 16.86 -10.14 16.92
N ARG A 34 18.19 -10.04 17.11
CA ARG A 34 19.05 -9.28 16.19
C ARG A 34 18.96 -9.85 14.79
N GLY A 35 18.78 -9.00 13.77
CA GLY A 35 18.63 -9.37 12.37
C GLY A 35 17.92 -8.31 11.56
N GLU A 36 17.72 -8.58 10.29
CA GLU A 36 17.17 -7.64 9.30
C GLU A 36 15.83 -7.01 9.70
N LEU A 37 14.93 -7.79 10.31
CA LEU A 37 13.64 -7.28 10.77
C LEU A 37 13.80 -6.23 11.88
N ARG A 38 14.68 -6.50 12.84
CA ARG A 38 14.97 -5.55 13.92
C ARG A 38 15.59 -4.27 13.38
N ASP A 39 16.55 -4.39 12.46
CA ASP A 39 17.21 -3.25 11.83
C ASP A 39 16.20 -2.42 11.01
N TYR A 40 15.30 -3.09 10.28
CA TYR A 40 14.22 -2.43 9.56
C TYR A 40 13.26 -1.67 10.49
N LEU A 41 12.80 -2.31 11.59
CA LEU A 41 11.90 -1.67 12.55
C LEU A 41 12.58 -0.47 13.25
N THR A 42 13.89 -0.53 13.47
CA THR A 42 14.67 0.60 13.96
C THR A 42 14.62 1.77 12.96
N MET A 43 14.84 1.51 11.69
CA MET A 43 14.73 2.54 10.64
C MET A 43 13.33 3.16 10.57
N VAL A 44 12.28 2.33 10.72
CA VAL A 44 10.89 2.80 10.74
C VAL A 44 10.63 3.70 11.96
N ALA A 45 11.14 3.31 13.13
CA ALA A 45 10.98 4.07 14.37
C ALA A 45 11.70 5.44 14.34
N GLU A 46 12.83 5.51 13.65
CA GLU A 46 13.64 6.72 13.48
C GLU A 46 13.19 7.57 12.28
N GLU A 47 12.07 7.20 11.62
CA GLU A 47 11.58 7.85 10.39
C GLU A 47 12.63 7.90 9.26
N GLY A 48 13.60 7.00 9.31
CA GLY A 48 14.69 6.89 8.34
C GLY A 48 14.31 6.22 7.01
N VAL A 49 13.03 5.77 6.87
CA VAL A 49 12.51 5.13 5.66
C VAL A 49 11.15 5.73 5.29
N LYS A 50 11.00 6.15 4.04
CA LYS A 50 9.73 6.64 3.50
C LYS A 50 8.88 5.45 3.07
N ILE A 51 7.64 5.40 3.56
CA ILE A 51 6.72 4.29 3.31
C ILE A 51 5.44 4.79 2.66
N ALA A 52 5.04 4.17 1.56
CA ALA A 52 3.72 4.35 0.94
C ALA A 52 2.87 3.11 1.15
N VAL A 53 1.64 3.28 1.61
CA VAL A 53 0.71 2.18 1.87
C VAL A 53 -0.57 2.38 1.07
N LYS A 54 -0.94 1.37 0.27
CA LYS A 54 -2.27 1.22 -0.29
C LYS A 54 -3.12 0.42 0.71
N PRO A 55 -4.13 1.03 1.34
CA PRO A 55 -4.92 0.36 2.37
C PRO A 55 -5.89 -0.69 1.77
N GLN A 56 -6.27 -1.68 2.59
CA GLN A 56 -7.26 -2.69 2.23
C GLN A 56 -8.65 -2.08 2.00
N TYR A 57 -9.10 -1.23 2.91
CA TYR A 57 -10.46 -0.66 2.92
C TYR A 57 -10.54 0.65 2.16
N ILE A 58 -10.71 0.56 0.84
CA ILE A 58 -10.84 1.73 -0.04
C ILE A 58 -12.21 2.41 0.07
N ASP A 59 -13.25 1.71 0.50
CA ASP A 59 -14.60 2.21 0.73
C ASP A 59 -14.67 3.33 1.79
N LYS A 60 -13.61 3.49 2.58
CA LYS A 60 -13.47 4.58 3.54
C LYS A 60 -12.96 5.88 2.90
N LEU A 61 -12.32 5.81 1.73
CA LEU A 61 -11.75 6.99 1.07
C LEU A 61 -12.78 8.08 0.80
N PRO A 62 -13.98 7.80 0.24
CA PRO A 62 -14.99 8.83 0.04
C PRO A 62 -15.54 9.47 1.33
N LYS A 63 -15.38 8.79 2.48
CA LYS A 63 -15.79 9.31 3.79
C LYS A 63 -14.74 10.23 4.40
N ILE A 64 -13.49 10.07 4.00
CA ILE A 64 -12.36 10.85 4.51
C ILE A 64 -12.08 12.06 3.60
N PHE A 65 -12.32 11.91 2.30
CA PHE A 65 -12.08 12.92 1.30
C PHE A 65 -13.30 13.08 0.39
N ASP A 66 -14.05 14.17 0.60
CA ASP A 66 -15.21 14.53 -0.22
C ASP A 66 -14.78 15.51 -1.33
N GLY A 67 -14.10 14.95 -2.35
CA GLY A 67 -13.58 15.74 -3.47
C GLY A 67 -13.42 14.88 -4.72
N LYS A 68 -12.91 15.50 -5.79
CA LYS A 68 -12.64 14.84 -7.05
C LYS A 68 -11.39 13.97 -6.95
N ALA A 69 -11.34 12.90 -7.78
CA ALA A 69 -10.15 12.05 -7.89
C ALA A 69 -8.90 12.86 -8.27
N MET A 70 -9.02 13.81 -9.20
CA MET A 70 -7.93 14.73 -9.58
C MET A 70 -7.36 15.49 -8.38
N GLU A 71 -8.23 16.02 -7.52
CA GLU A 71 -7.80 16.80 -6.35
C GLU A 71 -7.04 15.94 -5.33
N LEU A 72 -7.52 14.70 -5.10
CA LEU A 72 -6.83 13.76 -4.23
C LEU A 72 -5.44 13.43 -4.79
N LEU A 73 -5.38 13.04 -6.07
CA LEU A 73 -4.14 12.60 -6.72
C LEU A 73 -3.12 13.73 -6.80
N SER A 74 -3.56 14.95 -7.15
CA SER A 74 -2.67 16.13 -7.20
C SER A 74 -2.04 16.48 -5.84
N ARG A 75 -2.73 16.18 -4.72
CA ARG A 75 -2.20 16.43 -3.36
C ARG A 75 -1.11 15.46 -2.94
N VAL A 76 -1.08 14.27 -3.53
CA VAL A 76 -0.14 13.19 -3.16
C VAL A 76 0.89 12.95 -4.25
N ASP A 77 0.88 13.73 -5.31
CA ASP A 77 1.83 13.62 -6.42
C ASP A 77 3.15 14.31 -6.07
N ASP A 78 4.04 13.57 -5.45
CA ASP A 78 5.36 14.06 -5.04
C ASP A 78 6.34 14.22 -6.21
N ARG A 79 6.02 13.61 -7.38
CA ARG A 79 6.93 13.49 -8.52
C ARG A 79 6.44 14.13 -9.82
N GLY A 80 5.20 14.63 -9.84
CA GLY A 80 4.58 15.16 -11.05
C GLY A 80 4.27 14.09 -12.11
N GLU A 81 3.95 12.86 -11.69
CA GLU A 81 3.69 11.71 -12.56
C GLU A 81 2.20 11.34 -12.67
N LEU A 82 1.30 12.25 -12.28
CA LEU A 82 -0.14 12.00 -12.26
C LEU A 82 -0.67 11.53 -13.62
N ASP A 83 -0.34 12.26 -14.68
CA ASP A 83 -0.81 11.92 -16.04
C ASP A 83 -0.34 10.53 -16.47
N TYR A 84 0.91 10.19 -16.16
CA TYR A 84 1.48 8.88 -16.46
C TYR A 84 0.71 7.74 -15.77
N TYR A 85 0.47 7.87 -14.47
CA TYR A 85 -0.25 6.83 -13.72
C TYR A 85 -1.75 6.84 -14.02
N ALA A 86 -2.34 7.99 -14.37
CA ALA A 86 -3.73 8.07 -14.79
C ALA A 86 -3.97 7.29 -16.07
N GLU A 87 -3.11 7.43 -17.09
CA GLU A 87 -3.15 6.65 -18.31
C GLU A 87 -2.88 5.17 -18.06
N LEU A 88 -1.83 4.86 -17.29
CA LEU A 88 -1.41 3.50 -17.00
C LEU A 88 -2.47 2.69 -16.25
N LEU A 89 -3.22 3.32 -15.34
CA LEU A 89 -4.32 2.73 -14.59
C LEU A 89 -5.70 2.93 -15.28
N ALA A 90 -5.74 3.59 -16.45
CA ALA A 90 -6.97 3.93 -17.18
C ALA A 90 -8.01 4.61 -16.29
N ILE A 91 -7.61 5.67 -15.59
CA ILE A 91 -8.47 6.50 -14.73
C ILE A 91 -8.62 7.93 -15.22
N ASP A 92 -7.98 8.32 -16.32
CA ASP A 92 -8.04 9.64 -16.95
C ASP A 92 -9.48 10.15 -17.12
N HIS A 93 -10.37 9.27 -17.57
CA HIS A 93 -11.79 9.58 -17.85
C HIS A 93 -12.65 9.76 -16.58
N ILE A 94 -12.14 9.46 -15.40
CA ILE A 94 -12.86 9.58 -14.10
C ILE A 94 -12.28 10.63 -13.17
N LEU A 95 -11.19 11.30 -13.55
CA LEU A 95 -10.49 12.26 -12.69
C LEU A 95 -11.38 13.41 -12.20
N ASP A 96 -12.37 13.82 -13.01
CA ASP A 96 -13.32 14.86 -12.67
C ASP A 96 -14.48 14.41 -11.77
N ARG A 97 -14.63 13.11 -11.53
CA ARG A 97 -15.68 12.57 -10.66
C ARG A 97 -15.26 12.65 -9.19
N THR A 98 -16.24 12.83 -8.31
CA THR A 98 -16.00 12.72 -6.86
C THR A 98 -15.77 11.25 -6.48
N LEU A 99 -14.99 11.01 -5.43
CA LEU A 99 -14.67 9.61 -5.00
C LEU A 99 -15.95 8.81 -4.69
N GLY A 100 -17.00 9.46 -4.20
CA GLY A 100 -18.29 8.81 -3.90
C GLY A 100 -19.07 8.35 -5.13
N GLN A 101 -18.73 8.84 -6.33
CA GLN A 101 -19.35 8.45 -7.60
C GLN A 101 -18.62 7.32 -8.31
N LEU A 102 -17.46 6.89 -7.78
CA LEU A 102 -16.64 5.85 -8.39
C LEU A 102 -17.15 4.46 -8.01
N SER A 103 -17.13 3.54 -8.97
CA SER A 103 -17.30 2.11 -8.71
C SER A 103 -16.14 1.58 -7.85
N GLY A 104 -16.31 0.38 -7.25
CA GLY A 104 -15.26 -0.24 -6.46
C GLY A 104 -13.94 -0.42 -7.22
N GLY A 105 -14.00 -0.84 -8.50
CA GLY A 105 -12.81 -1.00 -9.35
C GLY A 105 -12.16 0.33 -9.71
N GLU A 106 -12.94 1.36 -10.01
CA GLU A 106 -12.42 2.72 -10.26
C GLU A 106 -11.76 3.30 -9.00
N LEU A 107 -12.40 3.16 -7.84
CA LEU A 107 -11.86 3.62 -6.56
C LEU A 107 -10.57 2.86 -6.19
N GLN A 108 -10.50 1.56 -6.48
CA GLN A 108 -9.30 0.75 -6.28
C GLN A 108 -8.13 1.28 -7.13
N ARG A 109 -8.37 1.58 -8.40
CA ARG A 109 -7.34 2.13 -9.29
C ARG A 109 -6.90 3.54 -8.87
N VAL A 110 -7.82 4.38 -8.40
CA VAL A 110 -7.48 5.69 -7.80
C VAL A 110 -6.63 5.51 -6.54
N ALA A 111 -6.96 4.55 -5.67
CA ALA A 111 -6.16 4.25 -4.47
C ALA A 111 -4.76 3.73 -4.83
N MET A 112 -4.65 2.92 -5.89
CA MET A 112 -3.35 2.51 -6.45
C MET A 112 -2.55 3.71 -6.94
N ALA A 113 -3.15 4.58 -7.78
CA ALA A 113 -2.51 5.80 -8.27
C ALA A 113 -2.00 6.67 -7.10
N ALA A 114 -2.85 6.91 -6.10
CA ALA A 114 -2.49 7.71 -4.93
C ALA A 114 -1.29 7.14 -4.14
N THR A 115 -1.10 5.82 -4.16
CA THR A 115 0.05 5.19 -3.52
C THR A 115 1.30 5.29 -4.40
N LEU A 116 1.15 5.08 -5.70
CA LEU A 116 2.24 5.11 -6.68
C LEU A 116 2.83 6.50 -6.89
N LEU A 117 2.03 7.55 -6.74
CA LEU A 117 2.44 8.95 -6.88
C LEU A 117 3.33 9.45 -5.73
N LYS A 118 3.28 8.77 -4.59
CA LYS A 118 4.16 9.13 -3.46
C LYS A 118 5.60 8.74 -3.73
N GLU A 119 6.52 9.59 -3.33
CA GLU A 119 7.93 9.22 -3.29
C GLU A 119 8.21 8.42 -2.02
N ALA A 120 8.53 7.12 -2.19
CA ALA A 120 8.80 6.21 -1.09
C ALA A 120 9.94 5.24 -1.40
N ASP A 121 10.56 4.73 -0.32
CA ASP A 121 11.60 3.70 -0.38
C ASP A 121 10.98 2.30 -0.40
N VAL A 122 9.82 2.17 0.29
CA VAL A 122 9.08 0.90 0.43
C VAL A 122 7.60 1.15 0.14
N TYR A 123 7.01 0.26 -0.65
CA TYR A 123 5.59 0.29 -0.98
C TYR A 123 4.89 -0.95 -0.43
N PHE A 124 3.80 -0.75 0.29
CA PHE A 124 2.93 -1.81 0.77
C PHE A 124 1.59 -1.77 0.05
N PHE A 125 1.21 -2.89 -0.55
CA PHE A 125 -0.09 -3.05 -1.21
C PHE A 125 -0.92 -4.11 -0.48
N ASP A 126 -2.03 -3.68 0.11
CA ASP A 126 -2.98 -4.58 0.78
C ASP A 126 -4.14 -4.88 -0.16
N GLU A 127 -4.19 -6.11 -0.69
CA GLU A 127 -5.16 -6.59 -1.67
C GLU A 127 -5.30 -5.65 -2.89
N PRO A 128 -4.23 -5.41 -3.67
CA PRO A 128 -4.27 -4.47 -4.79
C PRO A 128 -5.17 -4.94 -5.94
N SER A 129 -5.46 -6.23 -6.05
CA SER A 129 -6.29 -6.81 -7.12
C SER A 129 -7.78 -6.87 -6.78
N SER A 130 -8.20 -6.57 -5.54
CA SER A 130 -9.60 -6.59 -5.12
C SER A 130 -10.46 -5.64 -5.97
N TYR A 131 -11.72 -6.04 -6.24
CA TYR A 131 -12.70 -5.31 -7.07
C TYR A 131 -12.34 -5.13 -8.54
N LEU A 132 -11.22 -5.66 -9.01
CA LEU A 132 -10.74 -5.54 -10.39
C LEU A 132 -11.12 -6.76 -11.21
N ASP A 133 -11.44 -6.55 -12.48
CA ASP A 133 -11.55 -7.63 -13.45
C ASP A 133 -10.16 -8.17 -13.83
N ILE A 134 -10.11 -9.26 -14.59
CA ILE A 134 -8.85 -9.94 -14.91
C ILE A 134 -7.88 -9.05 -15.70
N HIS A 135 -8.38 -8.18 -16.59
CA HIS A 135 -7.53 -7.28 -17.37
C HIS A 135 -6.92 -6.19 -16.50
N GLU A 136 -7.72 -5.63 -15.60
CA GLU A 136 -7.27 -4.63 -14.62
C GLU A 136 -6.30 -5.21 -13.60
N ARG A 137 -6.54 -6.45 -13.13
CA ARG A 137 -5.60 -7.18 -12.25
C ARG A 137 -4.24 -7.35 -12.92
N MET A 138 -4.20 -7.82 -14.17
CA MET A 138 -2.95 -7.98 -14.92
C MET A 138 -2.24 -6.65 -15.18
N ARG A 139 -2.98 -5.56 -15.31
CA ARG A 139 -2.43 -4.20 -15.39
C ARG A 139 -1.71 -3.82 -14.10
N VAL A 140 -2.36 -4.02 -12.95
CA VAL A 140 -1.76 -3.76 -11.63
C VAL A 140 -0.51 -4.63 -11.41
N VAL A 141 -0.55 -5.91 -11.79
CA VAL A 141 0.60 -6.81 -11.73
C VAL A 141 1.80 -6.24 -12.49
N ARG A 142 1.59 -5.82 -13.74
CA ARG A 142 2.66 -5.24 -14.57
C ARG A 142 3.25 -3.96 -13.99
N ILE A 143 2.39 -3.11 -13.41
CA ILE A 143 2.84 -1.88 -12.75
C ILE A 143 3.74 -2.21 -11.56
N ILE A 144 3.36 -3.18 -10.73
CA ILE A 144 4.15 -3.61 -9.58
C ILE A 144 5.49 -4.21 -10.02
N GLN A 145 5.50 -5.05 -11.07
CA GLN A 145 6.72 -5.62 -11.63
C GLN A 145 7.66 -4.54 -12.18
N ASP A 146 7.14 -3.55 -12.93
CA ASP A 146 7.94 -2.42 -13.43
C ASP A 146 8.57 -1.60 -12.28
N MET A 147 7.85 -1.42 -11.18
CA MET A 147 8.40 -0.77 -9.99
C MET A 147 9.56 -1.57 -9.37
N VAL A 148 9.45 -2.90 -9.30
CA VAL A 148 10.53 -3.77 -8.81
C VAL A 148 11.75 -3.67 -9.74
N GLU A 149 11.55 -3.70 -11.05
CA GLU A 149 12.62 -3.52 -12.05
C GLU A 149 13.33 -2.17 -11.91
N ARG A 150 12.59 -1.13 -11.50
CA ARG A 150 13.15 0.19 -11.15
C ARG A 150 13.81 0.26 -9.77
N GLY A 151 13.96 -0.88 -9.08
CA GLY A 151 14.65 -0.98 -7.80
C GLY A 151 13.83 -0.60 -6.57
N LYS A 152 12.49 -0.47 -6.69
CA LYS A 152 11.62 -0.23 -5.55
C LYS A 152 11.41 -1.50 -4.73
N ARG A 153 11.33 -1.37 -3.42
CA ARG A 153 11.02 -2.47 -2.50
C ARG A 153 9.52 -2.54 -2.31
N ILE A 154 8.94 -3.71 -2.54
CA ILE A 154 7.49 -3.87 -2.53
C ILE A 154 7.11 -5.09 -1.70
N LEU A 155 6.09 -4.93 -0.87
CA LEU A 155 5.41 -6.02 -0.19
C LEU A 155 3.93 -5.98 -0.56
N VAL A 156 3.42 -7.12 -1.02
CA VAL A 156 2.02 -7.29 -1.40
C VAL A 156 1.37 -8.32 -0.49
N VAL A 157 0.19 -8.01 0.02
CA VAL A 157 -0.70 -8.98 0.67
C VAL A 157 -1.83 -9.28 -0.28
N GLU A 158 -1.99 -10.54 -0.66
CA GLU A 158 -3.00 -11.01 -1.60
C GLU A 158 -3.55 -12.37 -1.18
N HIS A 159 -4.78 -12.65 -1.60
CA HIS A 159 -5.46 -13.94 -1.38
C HIS A 159 -5.61 -14.76 -2.67
N ASP A 160 -5.47 -14.13 -3.83
CA ASP A 160 -5.52 -14.78 -5.12
C ASP A 160 -4.16 -15.40 -5.46
N LEU A 161 -4.09 -16.73 -5.37
CA LEU A 161 -2.84 -17.48 -5.63
C LEU A 161 -2.33 -17.33 -7.06
N ALA A 162 -3.23 -17.13 -8.04
CA ALA A 162 -2.82 -16.93 -9.43
C ALA A 162 -2.13 -15.57 -9.62
N ILE A 163 -2.57 -14.55 -8.88
CA ILE A 163 -1.92 -13.24 -8.87
C ILE A 163 -0.58 -13.32 -8.14
N LEU A 164 -0.52 -14.01 -6.99
CA LEU A 164 0.72 -14.18 -6.24
C LEU A 164 1.80 -14.91 -7.04
N ASP A 165 1.44 -15.96 -7.77
CA ASP A 165 2.35 -16.74 -8.60
C ASP A 165 3.04 -15.88 -9.69
N VAL A 166 2.35 -14.87 -10.20
CA VAL A 166 2.88 -13.96 -11.21
C VAL A 166 3.64 -12.78 -10.59
N LEU A 167 3.26 -12.37 -9.37
CA LEU A 167 3.77 -11.13 -8.75
C LEU A 167 5.09 -11.30 -8.01
N CYS A 168 5.34 -12.44 -7.36
CA CYS A 168 6.36 -12.49 -6.32
C CYS A 168 7.48 -13.49 -6.62
N ASP A 169 8.71 -13.08 -6.28
CA ASP A 169 9.88 -13.96 -6.24
C ASP A 169 9.94 -14.74 -4.91
N LEU A 170 9.33 -14.20 -3.86
CA LEU A 170 9.29 -14.79 -2.53
C LEU A 170 7.89 -14.73 -1.95
N LEU A 171 7.33 -15.88 -1.59
CA LEU A 171 6.00 -16.03 -1.00
C LEU A 171 6.08 -16.47 0.46
N HIS A 172 5.41 -15.71 1.33
CA HIS A 172 5.18 -16.09 2.73
C HIS A 172 3.71 -16.42 2.94
N VAL A 173 3.41 -17.66 3.33
CA VAL A 173 2.05 -18.08 3.68
C VAL A 173 1.83 -17.85 5.17
N VAL A 174 0.84 -17.02 5.51
CA VAL A 174 0.43 -16.77 6.89
C VAL A 174 -0.90 -17.45 7.15
N TYR A 175 -0.97 -18.28 8.19
CA TYR A 175 -2.19 -18.97 8.62
C TYR A 175 -2.25 -18.95 10.16
N GLY A 176 -3.45 -18.86 10.69
CA GLY A 176 -3.71 -18.87 12.13
C GLY A 176 -5.16 -19.23 12.42
#